data_6143286236e8c533b5e1edca78d4eac7
#
_entry.id   6143286236e8c533b5e1edca78d4eac7
#
_cell.length_a   1.000
_cell.length_b   1.000
_cell.length_c   1.000
_cell.angle_alpha   90.00
_cell.angle_beta   90.00
_cell.angle_gamma   90.00
#
_symmetry.space_group_name_H-M   'P 1'
#
loop_
_entity.id
_entity.type
_entity.pdbx_description
1 polymer ?
#
loop_
_entity_poly.entity_id
_entity_poly.type
_entity_poly.pdbx_seq_one_letter_code
_entity_poly.pdbx_strand_id
1 'polypeptide(L)'
;MMLRHLFLSLVLLTNSPLAQNAGLSSPGFASPSFTNIPSAQTAGPDSSGFDPAYKLEFHNPVQDKNFYLLSLFQRRPEIRKLLRENKALRRLSNDKLQNLRMAANCNDVACYDRLLRLSGPEVNTVANEFEILARHREFKKLAKKDLRPSGAFIKYSSQSDMDMLIAAWRDAAKGMNRLLTVYGLGQNPFYKDIDRVSFDVTSEEYRKLLKAKLAEIRLGRDALFFEPTLNFALKLLEANRRDEAGRYEPLEDGENKTCVQNLGKIKWNDYPYSFILVLGSGPGNSARLSPIGAKRAEQAAQLFLEHKAPLIILSGGHVHPMQTPFSEAIEMKKYVMEKFKIPEQSILVEPYARHTTTNFRNAARLVFRYRIPTELKALVTSSEDHIAITTKDSFRIRCTTELGYFPMEFITRISPNAAEFRPSVASLFFDANDPLDP
;
A
#
# COMPACT_ATOMS: atom_id res chain seq x y z
N MET A 1 0.41 73.38 -18.01
CA MET A 1 0.07 73.46 -19.42
C MET A 1 -0.29 72.11 -19.89
N MET A 2 -1.60 71.84 -20.00
CA MET A 2 -2.31 71.09 -21.04
C MET A 2 -1.87 69.62 -21.30
N LEU A 3 -2.68 68.60 -21.46
CA LEU A 3 -4.15 68.52 -21.68
C LEU A 3 -4.60 67.08 -21.37
N ARG A 4 -5.79 66.96 -20.82
CA ARG A 4 -6.60 65.74 -20.63
C ARG A 4 -6.96 65.10 -21.96
N HIS A 5 -7.00 63.76 -22.01
CA HIS A 5 -8.02 63.07 -22.77
C HIS A 5 -8.57 61.85 -22.00
N LEU A 6 -9.83 61.98 -21.62
CA LEU A 6 -10.76 60.92 -21.24
C LEU A 6 -11.09 60.09 -22.47
N PHE A 7 -11.06 58.77 -22.36
CA PHE A 7 -11.87 57.88 -23.18
C PHE A 7 -12.74 57.00 -22.30
N LEU A 8 -14.02 57.27 -22.35
CA LEU A 8 -15.11 56.47 -21.87
C LEU A 8 -15.27 55.28 -22.84
N SER A 9 -15.20 54.06 -22.38
CA SER A 9 -15.63 52.91 -23.17
C SER A 9 -16.60 52.03 -22.37
N LEU A 10 -17.74 52.01 -22.90
CA LEU A 10 -18.99 51.33 -22.66
C LEU A 10 -18.84 49.86 -22.20
N VAL A 11 -19.42 49.54 -21.05
CA VAL A 11 -19.60 48.17 -20.54
C VAL A 11 -20.77 47.55 -21.31
N LEU A 12 -20.47 46.59 -22.16
CA LEU A 12 -21.45 45.65 -22.69
C LEU A 12 -21.47 44.41 -21.79
N LEU A 13 -22.50 44.27 -21.02
CA LEU A 13 -22.90 43.05 -20.32
C LEU A 13 -23.34 42.02 -21.36
N THR A 14 -22.51 41.00 -21.57
CA THR A 14 -22.96 39.76 -22.22
C THR A 14 -23.06 38.67 -21.17
N ASN A 15 -24.30 38.24 -20.93
CA ASN A 15 -24.62 37.03 -20.18
C ASN A 15 -23.93 35.84 -20.85
N SER A 16 -23.09 35.12 -20.11
CA SER A 16 -22.64 33.80 -20.47
C SER A 16 -23.25 32.77 -19.51
N PRO A 17 -23.71 31.64 -20.04
CA PRO A 17 -24.48 30.67 -19.27
C PRO A 17 -23.62 29.81 -18.37
N LEU A 18 -24.24 29.37 -17.31
CA LEU A 18 -23.86 28.32 -16.36
C LEU A 18 -22.87 27.30 -16.89
N ALA A 19 -21.70 27.25 -16.28
CA ALA A 19 -20.81 26.13 -16.42
C ALA A 19 -21.45 24.88 -15.76
N GLN A 20 -21.89 23.98 -16.60
CA GLN A 20 -22.34 22.65 -16.22
C GLN A 20 -21.19 21.87 -15.59
N ASN A 21 -21.50 21.23 -14.48
CA ASN A 21 -20.69 20.23 -13.82
C ASN A 21 -20.10 19.25 -14.82
N ALA A 22 -18.79 19.27 -15.02
CA ALA A 22 -18.04 18.20 -15.63
C ALA A 22 -17.98 17.03 -14.64
N GLY A 23 -18.96 16.14 -14.72
CA GLY A 23 -18.89 14.85 -14.09
C GLY A 23 -17.68 14.10 -14.67
N LEU A 24 -16.74 13.74 -13.84
CA LEU A 24 -15.67 12.81 -14.16
C LEU A 24 -16.30 11.44 -14.48
N SER A 25 -16.65 11.24 -15.74
CA SER A 25 -16.98 9.93 -16.29
C SER A 25 -15.69 9.12 -16.37
N SER A 26 -15.60 8.08 -15.56
CA SER A 26 -14.60 7.03 -15.73
C SER A 26 -14.67 6.44 -17.13
N PRO A 27 -13.54 6.13 -17.79
CA PRO A 27 -13.56 5.54 -19.11
C PRO A 27 -14.33 4.21 -19.07
N GLY A 28 -15.33 4.08 -19.94
CA GLY A 28 -16.12 2.86 -20.08
C GLY A 28 -15.25 1.69 -20.51
N PHE A 29 -15.15 0.70 -19.62
CA PHE A 29 -14.54 -0.59 -19.94
C PHE A 29 -15.56 -1.44 -20.71
N ALA A 30 -15.18 -1.89 -21.91
CA ALA A 30 -15.86 -2.98 -22.59
C ALA A 30 -15.69 -4.24 -21.73
N SER A 31 -16.79 -4.77 -21.21
CA SER A 31 -16.81 -5.98 -20.39
C SER A 31 -16.51 -7.19 -21.27
N PRO A 32 -15.48 -8.00 -20.97
CA PRO A 32 -15.42 -9.35 -21.49
C PRO A 32 -16.51 -10.19 -20.81
N SER A 33 -17.26 -10.94 -21.58
CA SER A 33 -18.25 -11.90 -21.10
C SER A 33 -17.54 -13.04 -20.36
N PHE A 34 -17.60 -13.03 -19.03
CA PHE A 34 -17.13 -14.14 -18.20
C PHE A 34 -18.30 -14.98 -17.73
N THR A 35 -18.46 -16.14 -18.37
CA THR A 35 -19.23 -17.26 -17.83
C THR A 35 -18.32 -18.06 -16.89
N ASN A 36 -18.82 -18.34 -15.68
CA ASN A 36 -18.24 -19.16 -14.62
C ASN A 36 -17.10 -18.51 -13.78
N ILE A 37 -17.51 -17.69 -12.80
CA ILE A 37 -16.67 -17.41 -11.62
C ILE A 37 -17.01 -18.51 -10.59
N PRO A 38 -16.01 -19.30 -10.11
CA PRO A 38 -16.25 -20.21 -9.00
C PRO A 38 -16.61 -19.36 -7.76
N SER A 39 -17.68 -19.74 -7.07
CA SER A 39 -18.01 -19.17 -5.76
C SER A 39 -16.79 -19.32 -4.85
N ALA A 40 -16.20 -18.19 -4.42
CA ALA A 40 -15.12 -18.21 -3.44
C ALA A 40 -15.68 -18.87 -2.18
N GLN A 41 -15.24 -20.07 -1.88
CA GLN A 41 -15.48 -20.73 -0.62
C GLN A 41 -14.88 -19.84 0.47
N THR A 42 -15.72 -19.40 1.40
CA THR A 42 -15.31 -18.76 2.65
C THR A 42 -14.51 -19.79 3.43
N ALA A 43 -13.18 -19.74 3.34
CA ALA A 43 -12.32 -20.50 4.24
C ALA A 43 -12.56 -19.96 5.67
N GLY A 44 -12.93 -20.83 6.56
CA GLY A 44 -13.07 -20.52 7.99
C GLY A 44 -11.73 -20.03 8.59
N PRO A 45 -11.76 -19.40 9.77
CA PRO A 45 -10.62 -18.70 10.37
C PRO A 45 -9.37 -19.55 10.65
N ASP A 46 -9.43 -20.86 10.54
CA ASP A 46 -8.42 -21.79 11.11
C ASP A 46 -7.41 -22.37 10.12
N SER A 47 -7.54 -22.11 8.82
CA SER A 47 -6.67 -22.72 7.79
C SER A 47 -5.48 -21.85 7.34
N SER A 48 -5.42 -20.56 7.76
CA SER A 48 -4.42 -19.63 7.23
C SER A 48 -3.04 -19.76 7.88
N GLY A 49 -2.96 -20.25 9.12
CA GLY A 49 -1.75 -20.25 9.93
C GLY A 49 -1.31 -18.88 10.44
N PHE A 50 -2.15 -17.84 10.27
CA PHE A 50 -1.91 -16.52 10.81
C PHE A 50 -1.97 -16.52 12.33
N ASP A 51 -0.98 -15.91 12.97
CA ASP A 51 -0.93 -15.70 14.42
C ASP A 51 -1.06 -14.20 14.73
N PRO A 52 -2.18 -13.76 15.33
CA PRO A 52 -2.34 -12.37 15.76
C PRO A 52 -1.28 -11.90 16.77
N ALA A 53 -0.55 -12.84 17.42
CA ALA A 53 0.55 -12.51 18.32
C ALA A 53 1.87 -12.25 17.59
N TYR A 54 1.97 -12.65 16.32
CA TYR A 54 3.16 -12.41 15.52
C TYR A 54 3.39 -10.91 15.30
N LYS A 55 4.56 -10.43 15.69
CA LYS A 55 4.93 -9.02 15.49
C LYS A 55 5.75 -8.88 14.22
N LEU A 56 5.24 -8.09 13.27
CA LEU A 56 6.00 -7.64 12.14
C LEU A 56 7.06 -6.64 12.62
N GLU A 57 8.32 -6.88 12.25
CA GLU A 57 9.43 -6.00 12.59
C GLU A 57 9.71 -5.09 11.39
N PHE A 58 9.49 -3.77 11.54
CA PHE A 58 9.79 -2.77 10.53
C PHE A 58 11.11 -2.06 10.85
N HIS A 59 12.20 -2.42 10.14
CA HIS A 59 13.50 -1.72 10.22
C HIS A 59 13.70 -0.79 9.02
N ASN A 60 13.22 -1.21 7.85
CA ASN A 60 13.05 -0.39 6.67
C ASN A 60 11.60 -0.53 6.22
N PRO A 61 10.69 0.32 6.70
CA PRO A 61 9.26 0.13 6.48
C PRO A 61 8.85 0.04 5.01
N VAL A 62 9.50 0.79 4.12
CA VAL A 62 9.23 0.74 2.67
C VAL A 62 9.60 -0.63 2.11
N GLN A 63 10.77 -1.16 2.47
CA GLN A 63 11.18 -2.51 2.07
C GLN A 63 10.28 -3.57 2.72
N ASP A 64 10.04 -3.45 4.02
CA ASP A 64 9.35 -4.48 4.80
C ASP A 64 7.90 -4.66 4.37
N LYS A 65 7.22 -3.58 3.98
CA LYS A 65 5.86 -3.64 3.46
C LYS A 65 5.78 -4.18 2.03
N ASN A 66 6.83 -3.98 1.23
CA ASN A 66 6.88 -4.42 -0.16
C ASN A 66 7.52 -5.81 -0.33
N PHE A 67 8.58 -6.10 0.42
CA PHE A 67 9.46 -7.23 0.19
C PHE A 67 9.80 -7.96 1.49
N TYR A 68 8.77 -8.28 2.31
CA TYR A 68 8.96 -8.85 3.64
C TYR A 68 9.78 -10.15 3.64
N LEU A 69 9.62 -11.01 2.63
CA LEU A 69 10.47 -12.20 2.47
C LEU A 69 11.96 -11.85 2.42
N LEU A 70 12.32 -10.83 1.65
CA LEU A 70 13.73 -10.42 1.49
C LEU A 70 14.28 -9.83 2.79
N SER A 71 13.44 -9.13 3.55
CA SER A 71 13.78 -8.66 4.89
C SER A 71 14.04 -9.80 5.86
N LEU A 72 13.23 -10.86 5.82
CA LEU A 72 13.46 -12.07 6.62
C LEU A 72 14.79 -12.74 6.24
N PHE A 73 15.12 -12.84 4.95
CA PHE A 73 16.39 -13.39 4.48
C PHE A 73 17.61 -12.62 5.00
N GLN A 74 17.48 -11.30 5.11
CA GLN A 74 18.54 -10.45 5.64
C GLN A 74 18.69 -10.56 7.16
N ARG A 75 17.57 -10.69 7.89
CA ARG A 75 17.51 -10.60 9.36
C ARG A 75 17.68 -11.93 10.08
N ARG A 76 17.38 -13.06 9.44
CA ARG A 76 17.55 -14.39 10.04
C ARG A 76 18.96 -14.88 9.78
N PRO A 77 19.88 -14.85 10.78
CA PRO A 77 21.32 -15.14 10.56
C PRO A 77 21.56 -16.50 9.92
N GLU A 78 20.80 -17.54 10.36
CA GLU A 78 20.92 -18.90 9.83
C GLU A 78 20.49 -18.98 8.36
N ILE A 79 19.42 -18.27 7.99
CA ILE A 79 18.94 -18.21 6.60
C ILE A 79 19.94 -17.43 5.75
N ARG A 80 20.37 -16.25 6.21
CA ARG A 80 21.39 -15.45 5.53
C ARG A 80 22.66 -16.27 5.25
N LYS A 81 23.13 -17.05 6.24
CA LYS A 81 24.29 -17.94 6.12
C LYS A 81 24.06 -19.00 5.04
N LEU A 82 22.94 -19.72 5.07
CA LEU A 82 22.61 -20.75 4.08
C LEU A 82 22.57 -20.18 2.66
N LEU A 83 21.94 -19.01 2.45
CA LEU A 83 21.87 -18.36 1.15
C LEU A 83 23.26 -17.93 0.64
N ARG A 84 24.16 -17.47 1.53
CA ARG A 84 25.53 -17.08 1.18
C ARG A 84 26.44 -18.25 0.87
N GLU A 85 26.27 -19.36 1.56
CA GLU A 85 27.11 -20.57 1.39
C GLU A 85 26.70 -21.39 0.17
N ASN A 86 25.46 -21.22 -0.33
CA ASN A 86 25.00 -21.87 -1.55
C ASN A 86 25.79 -21.37 -2.76
N LYS A 87 26.40 -22.31 -3.52
CA LYS A 87 27.33 -21.98 -4.60
C LYS A 87 26.66 -21.22 -5.75
N ALA A 88 25.45 -21.61 -6.14
CA ALA A 88 24.73 -20.99 -7.25
C ALA A 88 24.25 -19.56 -6.87
N LEU A 89 23.70 -19.40 -5.67
CA LEU A 89 23.26 -18.09 -5.18
C LEU A 89 24.43 -17.13 -4.96
N ARG A 90 25.58 -17.64 -4.50
CA ARG A 90 26.80 -16.85 -4.37
C ARG A 90 27.35 -16.40 -5.73
N ARG A 91 27.30 -17.26 -6.75
CA ARG A 91 27.67 -16.85 -8.12
C ARG A 91 26.75 -15.73 -8.60
N LEU A 92 25.44 -15.92 -8.47
CA LEU A 92 24.46 -14.89 -8.85
C LEU A 92 24.70 -13.57 -8.10
N SER A 93 25.02 -13.62 -6.79
CA SER A 93 25.38 -12.44 -6.01
C SER A 93 26.60 -11.72 -6.59
N ASN A 94 27.66 -12.45 -6.94
CA ASN A 94 28.86 -11.87 -7.52
C ASN A 94 28.56 -11.20 -8.88
N ASP A 95 27.78 -11.85 -9.74
CA ASP A 95 27.38 -11.32 -11.04
C ASP A 95 26.55 -10.03 -10.88
N LYS A 96 25.57 -10.00 -9.95
CA LYS A 96 24.78 -8.80 -9.65
C LYS A 96 25.60 -7.69 -9.01
N LEU A 97 26.57 -7.99 -8.16
CA LEU A 97 27.50 -6.99 -7.62
C LEU A 97 28.39 -6.39 -8.72
N GLN A 98 28.85 -7.22 -9.67
CA GLN A 98 29.58 -6.73 -10.84
C GLN A 98 28.70 -5.83 -11.71
N ASN A 99 27.46 -6.24 -11.98
CA ASN A 99 26.49 -5.45 -12.73
C ASN A 99 26.20 -4.11 -12.04
N LEU A 100 26.07 -4.08 -10.72
CA LEU A 100 25.90 -2.85 -9.95
C LEU A 100 27.08 -1.88 -10.13
N ARG A 101 28.31 -2.40 -10.14
CA ARG A 101 29.52 -1.57 -10.43
C ARG A 101 29.51 -1.06 -11.87
N MET A 102 29.15 -1.90 -12.83
CA MET A 102 29.05 -1.50 -14.25
C MET A 102 27.95 -0.44 -14.45
N ALA A 103 26.88 -0.49 -13.68
CA ALA A 103 25.77 0.47 -13.73
C ALA A 103 26.23 1.92 -13.42
N ALA A 104 27.34 2.13 -12.70
CA ALA A 104 27.92 3.45 -12.49
C ALA A 104 28.31 4.16 -13.80
N ASN A 105 28.58 3.40 -14.86
CA ASN A 105 28.94 3.90 -16.19
C ASN A 105 27.74 4.03 -17.14
N CYS A 106 26.52 3.73 -16.69
CA CYS A 106 25.33 3.86 -17.50
C CYS A 106 25.04 5.32 -17.87
N ASN A 107 24.67 5.54 -19.13
CA ASN A 107 24.32 6.85 -19.67
C ASN A 107 22.83 6.96 -20.05
N ASP A 108 22.06 5.88 -19.90
CA ASP A 108 20.63 5.81 -20.17
C ASP A 108 19.93 4.85 -19.21
N VAL A 109 18.61 4.98 -19.11
CA VAL A 109 17.79 4.16 -18.20
C VAL A 109 17.71 2.69 -18.60
N ALA A 110 17.82 2.38 -19.91
CA ALA A 110 17.78 1.00 -20.40
C ALA A 110 19.04 0.22 -19.96
N CYS A 111 20.18 0.91 -19.82
CA CYS A 111 21.40 0.32 -19.28
C CYS A 111 21.23 -0.13 -17.84
N TYR A 112 20.63 0.70 -16.97
CA TYR A 112 20.33 0.30 -15.58
C TYR A 112 19.39 -0.90 -15.53
N ASP A 113 18.32 -0.88 -16.32
CA ASP A 113 17.37 -1.98 -16.39
C ASP A 113 18.05 -3.29 -16.82
N ARG A 114 18.82 -3.28 -17.90
CA ARG A 114 19.53 -4.45 -18.42
C ARG A 114 20.49 -5.07 -17.41
N LEU A 115 21.20 -4.25 -16.61
CA LEU A 115 22.18 -4.72 -15.65
C LEU A 115 21.55 -5.19 -14.34
N LEU A 116 20.51 -4.51 -13.87
CA LEU A 116 19.98 -4.70 -12.50
C LEU A 116 18.69 -5.49 -12.45
N ARG A 117 17.97 -5.68 -13.55
CA ARG A 117 16.78 -6.52 -13.63
C ARG A 117 17.12 -7.98 -13.34
N LEU A 118 16.24 -8.67 -12.63
CA LEU A 118 16.29 -10.12 -12.47
C LEU A 118 15.67 -10.78 -13.71
N SER A 119 16.45 -11.55 -14.42
CA SER A 119 15.97 -12.32 -15.57
C SER A 119 15.17 -13.55 -15.16
N GLY A 120 14.34 -14.07 -16.07
CA GLY A 120 13.59 -15.31 -15.82
C GLY A 120 14.46 -16.51 -15.42
N PRO A 121 15.59 -16.77 -16.12
CA PRO A 121 16.52 -17.82 -15.70
C PRO A 121 17.10 -17.62 -14.30
N GLU A 122 17.46 -16.39 -13.90
CA GLU A 122 17.95 -16.09 -12.55
C GLU A 122 16.86 -16.35 -11.50
N VAL A 123 15.63 -15.93 -11.75
CA VAL A 123 14.49 -16.18 -10.85
C VAL A 123 14.25 -17.68 -10.66
N ASN A 124 14.31 -18.45 -11.74
CA ASN A 124 14.14 -19.91 -11.68
C ASN A 124 15.33 -20.61 -10.99
N THR A 125 16.56 -20.16 -11.23
CA THR A 125 17.73 -20.67 -10.50
C THR A 125 17.54 -20.53 -9.00
N VAL A 126 17.10 -19.38 -8.51
CA VAL A 126 16.83 -19.17 -7.08
C VAL A 126 15.73 -20.11 -6.55
N ALA A 127 14.64 -20.28 -7.30
CA ALA A 127 13.56 -21.20 -6.92
C ALA A 127 14.07 -22.65 -6.78
N ASN A 128 14.86 -23.12 -7.73
CA ASN A 128 15.44 -24.45 -7.68
C ASN A 128 16.42 -24.62 -6.48
N GLU A 129 17.20 -23.59 -6.18
CA GLU A 129 18.10 -23.61 -5.03
C GLU A 129 17.35 -23.62 -3.69
N PHE A 130 16.16 -23.03 -3.61
CA PHE A 130 15.31 -23.12 -2.42
C PHE A 130 14.86 -24.56 -2.16
N GLU A 131 14.54 -25.34 -3.19
CA GLU A 131 14.22 -26.75 -3.05
C GLU A 131 15.42 -27.56 -2.47
N ILE A 132 16.64 -27.20 -2.89
CA ILE A 132 17.86 -27.81 -2.33
C ILE A 132 18.06 -27.38 -0.87
N LEU A 133 17.90 -26.09 -0.57
CA LEU A 133 18.03 -25.53 0.78
C LEU A 133 16.94 -26.02 1.74
N ALA A 134 15.81 -26.51 1.24
CA ALA A 134 14.77 -27.16 2.04
C ALA A 134 15.26 -28.40 2.82
N ARG A 135 16.42 -28.95 2.49
CA ARG A 135 17.06 -30.03 3.29
C ARG A 135 17.52 -29.52 4.66
N HIS A 136 17.81 -28.23 4.78
CA HIS A 136 18.23 -27.63 6.04
C HIS A 136 17.02 -27.32 6.93
N ARG A 137 17.09 -27.76 8.18
CA ARG A 137 16.01 -27.61 9.17
C ARG A 137 15.58 -26.15 9.36
N GLU A 138 16.54 -25.22 9.40
CA GLU A 138 16.25 -23.81 9.65
C GLU A 138 15.53 -23.18 8.44
N PHE A 139 15.87 -23.55 7.22
CA PHE A 139 15.18 -23.08 6.03
C PHE A 139 13.72 -23.60 5.98
N LYS A 140 13.48 -24.86 6.36
CA LYS A 140 12.12 -25.41 6.51
C LYS A 140 11.28 -24.68 7.56
N LYS A 141 11.92 -24.22 8.65
CA LYS A 141 11.23 -23.54 9.73
C LYS A 141 10.75 -22.13 9.36
N LEU A 142 11.36 -21.50 8.34
CA LEU A 142 11.04 -20.13 7.95
C LEU A 142 9.54 -19.97 7.66
N ALA A 143 8.95 -20.89 6.88
CA ALA A 143 7.53 -20.84 6.56
C ALA A 143 6.65 -20.92 7.81
N LYS A 144 6.94 -21.87 8.72
CA LYS A 144 6.16 -22.09 9.94
C LYS A 144 6.33 -21.01 11.01
N LYS A 145 7.54 -20.42 11.10
CA LYS A 145 7.85 -19.45 12.15
C LYS A 145 7.61 -17.99 11.75
N ASP A 146 7.71 -17.70 10.45
CA ASP A 146 7.65 -16.33 9.97
C ASP A 146 6.59 -16.14 8.87
N LEU A 147 6.60 -16.96 7.78
CA LEU A 147 5.71 -16.67 6.66
C LEU A 147 4.23 -16.85 7.02
N ARG A 148 3.85 -18.01 7.56
CA ARG A 148 2.44 -18.26 7.94
C ARG A 148 1.99 -17.37 9.09
N PRO A 149 2.73 -17.28 10.23
CA PRO A 149 2.30 -16.47 11.35
C PRO A 149 2.16 -14.99 11.04
N SER A 150 2.99 -14.45 10.14
CA SER A 150 2.93 -13.03 9.77
C SER A 150 1.63 -12.61 9.08
N GLY A 151 0.91 -13.56 8.43
CA GLY A 151 -0.20 -13.25 7.53
C GLY A 151 0.22 -12.60 6.21
N ALA A 152 1.46 -12.10 6.10
CA ALA A 152 1.93 -11.39 4.91
C ALA A 152 1.95 -12.24 3.63
N PHE A 153 1.85 -13.55 3.76
CA PHE A 153 1.82 -14.52 2.65
C PHE A 153 0.52 -15.33 2.62
N ILE A 154 -0.54 -14.83 3.24
CA ILE A 154 -1.81 -15.56 3.44
C ILE A 154 -2.46 -16.01 2.13
N LYS A 155 -2.24 -15.32 1.02
CA LYS A 155 -2.65 -15.72 -0.33
C LYS A 155 -2.19 -17.13 -0.71
N TYR A 156 -1.09 -17.57 -0.14
CA TYR A 156 -0.47 -18.87 -0.39
C TYR A 156 -0.71 -19.88 0.73
N SER A 157 -1.63 -19.61 1.67
CA SER A 157 -1.85 -20.44 2.88
C SER A 157 -2.25 -21.87 2.59
N SER A 158 -2.95 -22.14 1.46
CA SER A 158 -3.33 -23.49 1.01
C SER A 158 -2.18 -24.27 0.36
N GLN A 159 -1.06 -23.63 0.05
CA GLN A 159 0.10 -24.27 -0.58
C GLN A 159 1.02 -24.94 0.46
N SER A 160 1.89 -25.84 -0.01
CA SER A 160 2.98 -26.33 0.83
C SER A 160 3.90 -25.20 1.29
N ASP A 161 4.65 -25.42 2.38
CA ASP A 161 5.60 -24.42 2.89
C ASP A 161 6.64 -24.01 1.84
N MET A 162 7.03 -24.96 0.96
CA MET A 162 8.00 -24.70 -0.10
C MET A 162 7.37 -23.92 -1.26
N ASP A 163 6.19 -24.31 -1.71
CA ASP A 163 5.49 -23.61 -2.79
C ASP A 163 5.16 -22.16 -2.38
N MET A 164 4.75 -21.95 -1.12
CA MET A 164 4.56 -20.60 -0.55
C MET A 164 5.85 -19.78 -0.63
N LEU A 165 6.99 -20.34 -0.24
CA LEU A 165 8.28 -19.66 -0.27
C LEU A 165 8.71 -19.31 -1.69
N ILE A 166 8.55 -20.24 -2.63
CA ILE A 166 8.87 -20.05 -4.06
C ILE A 166 7.94 -18.99 -4.68
N ALA A 167 6.63 -19.03 -4.37
CA ALA A 167 5.67 -18.05 -4.84
C ALA A 167 6.02 -16.64 -4.31
N ALA A 168 6.31 -16.51 -3.03
CA ALA A 168 6.73 -15.26 -2.40
C ALA A 168 8.03 -14.70 -3.01
N TRP A 169 8.99 -15.57 -3.34
CA TRP A 169 10.20 -15.16 -4.07
C TRP A 169 9.89 -14.63 -5.48
N ARG A 170 9.06 -15.36 -6.23
CA ARG A 170 8.69 -14.95 -7.60
C ARG A 170 7.97 -13.60 -7.61
N ASP A 171 7.09 -13.38 -6.63
CA ASP A 171 6.41 -12.09 -6.46
C ASP A 171 7.41 -10.98 -6.12
N ALA A 172 8.34 -11.22 -5.20
CA ALA A 172 9.37 -10.24 -4.85
C ALA A 172 10.25 -9.88 -6.07
N ALA A 173 10.67 -10.86 -6.85
CA ALA A 173 11.47 -10.64 -8.07
C ALA A 173 10.68 -9.84 -9.12
N LYS A 174 9.41 -10.18 -9.32
CA LYS A 174 8.52 -9.45 -10.24
C LYS A 174 8.31 -8.00 -9.78
N GLY A 175 8.10 -7.79 -8.47
CA GLY A 175 7.91 -6.45 -7.90
C GLY A 175 9.16 -5.57 -8.03
N MET A 176 10.35 -6.10 -7.73
CA MET A 176 11.59 -5.37 -7.96
C MET A 176 11.72 -4.96 -9.44
N ASN A 177 11.46 -5.90 -10.37
CA ASN A 177 11.47 -5.63 -11.79
C ASN A 177 10.40 -4.60 -12.21
N ARG A 178 9.22 -4.59 -11.55
CA ARG A 178 8.17 -3.60 -11.79
C ARG A 178 8.63 -2.19 -11.43
N LEU A 179 9.35 -2.03 -10.31
CA LEU A 179 9.92 -0.72 -9.94
C LEU A 179 10.92 -0.21 -10.99
N LEU A 180 11.77 -1.10 -11.52
CA LEU A 180 12.66 -0.75 -12.62
C LEU A 180 11.88 -0.35 -13.88
N THR A 181 10.77 -1.05 -14.16
CA THR A 181 9.92 -0.76 -15.31
C THR A 181 9.24 0.60 -15.18
N VAL A 182 8.63 0.91 -14.04
CA VAL A 182 7.87 2.15 -13.85
C VAL A 182 8.81 3.33 -13.62
N TYR A 183 9.69 3.25 -12.64
CA TYR A 183 10.54 4.38 -12.25
C TYR A 183 11.90 4.39 -12.97
N GLY A 184 12.41 3.24 -13.40
CA GLY A 184 13.61 3.18 -14.23
C GLY A 184 13.34 3.53 -15.69
N LEU A 185 12.39 2.86 -16.33
CA LEU A 185 12.10 3.02 -17.77
C LEU A 185 10.97 4.01 -18.09
N GLY A 186 10.25 4.52 -17.08
CA GLY A 186 9.16 5.48 -17.25
C GLY A 186 7.88 4.90 -17.84
N GLN A 187 7.67 3.58 -17.76
CA GLN A 187 6.43 2.98 -18.22
C GLN A 187 5.27 3.37 -17.27
N ASN A 188 4.12 3.67 -17.85
CA ASN A 188 2.96 4.07 -17.08
C ASN A 188 2.46 2.93 -16.19
N PRO A 189 2.23 3.17 -14.89
CA PRO A 189 1.51 2.27 -14.01
C PRO A 189 0.01 2.29 -14.33
N PHE A 190 -0.75 1.41 -13.66
CA PHE A 190 -2.21 1.37 -13.81
C PHE A 190 -2.86 2.72 -13.43
N TYR A 191 -2.44 3.30 -12.29
CA TYR A 191 -2.90 4.61 -11.82
C TYR A 191 -1.88 5.71 -12.14
N LYS A 192 -1.74 6.04 -13.44
CA LYS A 192 -0.75 7.02 -13.92
C LYS A 192 -0.83 8.38 -13.24
N ASP A 193 -2.02 8.81 -12.77
CA ASP A 193 -2.20 10.14 -12.19
C ASP A 193 -1.62 10.28 -10.78
N ILE A 194 -1.38 9.15 -10.09
CA ILE A 194 -0.84 9.14 -8.72
C ILE A 194 0.39 8.25 -8.54
N ASP A 195 0.71 7.37 -9.51
CA ASP A 195 1.80 6.40 -9.38
C ASP A 195 2.90 6.53 -10.43
N ARG A 196 2.75 7.42 -11.41
CA ARG A 196 3.75 7.61 -12.46
C ARG A 196 5.09 8.08 -11.91
N VAL A 197 6.13 7.90 -12.72
CA VAL A 197 7.44 8.53 -12.48
C VAL A 197 7.28 10.05 -12.41
N SER A 198 8.03 10.69 -11.50
CA SER A 198 7.97 12.13 -11.23
C SER A 198 8.84 12.96 -12.20
N PHE A 199 9.56 12.31 -13.08
CA PHE A 199 10.56 12.91 -13.97
C PHE A 199 10.36 12.50 -15.43
N ASP A 200 10.88 13.29 -16.34
CA ASP A 200 11.19 12.82 -17.67
C ASP A 200 12.43 11.89 -17.59
N VAL A 201 12.22 10.60 -17.80
CA VAL A 201 13.28 9.57 -17.67
C VAL A 201 14.39 9.71 -18.73
N THR A 202 14.15 10.48 -19.80
CA THR A 202 15.13 10.77 -20.84
C THR A 202 15.97 12.00 -20.51
N SER A 203 15.59 12.79 -19.49
CA SER A 203 16.26 14.02 -19.10
C SER A 203 17.65 13.76 -18.50
N GLU A 204 18.55 14.73 -18.65
CA GLU A 204 19.85 14.71 -18.01
C GLU A 204 19.74 14.81 -16.48
N GLU A 205 18.77 15.58 -16.00
CA GLU A 205 18.46 15.72 -14.57
C GLU A 205 18.16 14.37 -13.93
N TYR A 206 17.28 13.57 -14.54
CA TYR A 206 16.94 12.25 -14.02
C TYR A 206 18.14 11.29 -14.06
N ARG A 207 18.94 11.32 -15.13
CA ARG A 207 20.17 10.52 -15.20
C ARG A 207 21.17 10.87 -14.10
N LYS A 208 21.37 12.17 -13.81
CA LYS A 208 22.23 12.64 -12.71
C LYS A 208 21.69 12.16 -11.37
N LEU A 209 20.36 12.26 -11.15
CA LEU A 209 19.72 11.77 -9.94
C LEU A 209 19.92 10.26 -9.75
N LEU A 210 19.72 9.45 -10.80
CA LEU A 210 19.93 7.99 -10.73
C LEU A 210 21.39 7.63 -10.45
N LYS A 211 22.35 8.33 -11.05
CA LYS A 211 23.78 8.13 -10.74
C LYS A 211 24.09 8.44 -9.27
N ALA A 212 23.55 9.54 -8.73
CA ALA A 212 23.70 9.90 -7.33
C ALA A 212 23.08 8.83 -6.40
N LYS A 213 21.85 8.37 -6.71
CA LYS A 213 21.19 7.32 -5.94
C LYS A 213 21.90 5.97 -6.00
N LEU A 214 22.41 5.59 -7.16
CA LEU A 214 23.25 4.41 -7.31
C LEU A 214 24.53 4.50 -6.46
N ALA A 215 25.16 5.67 -6.43
CA ALA A 215 26.38 5.91 -5.67
C ALA A 215 26.17 5.86 -4.14
N GLU A 216 24.93 5.95 -3.65
CA GLU A 216 24.59 5.76 -2.23
C GLU A 216 24.55 4.27 -1.83
N ILE A 217 24.42 3.34 -2.77
CA ILE A 217 24.33 1.91 -2.48
C ILE A 217 25.70 1.39 -2.02
N ARG A 218 25.74 0.87 -0.79
CA ARG A 218 26.94 0.29 -0.18
C ARG A 218 26.70 -1.19 0.11
N LEU A 219 27.23 -2.06 -0.76
CA LEU A 219 27.14 -3.51 -0.59
C LEU A 219 28.55 -4.12 -0.55
N GLY A 220 28.78 -4.97 0.44
CA GLY A 220 30.00 -5.76 0.59
C GLY A 220 29.97 -7.03 -0.27
N ARG A 221 31.09 -7.76 -0.26
CA ARG A 221 31.21 -9.07 -0.94
C ARG A 221 30.30 -10.15 -0.35
N ASP A 222 29.71 -9.87 0.81
CA ASP A 222 28.79 -10.74 1.52
C ASP A 222 27.32 -10.45 1.23
N ALA A 223 27.03 -9.59 0.27
CA ALA A 223 25.67 -9.28 -0.16
C ALA A 223 24.95 -10.54 -0.66
N LEU A 224 23.64 -10.59 -0.43
CA LEU A 224 22.76 -11.62 -0.98
C LEU A 224 22.45 -11.33 -2.46
N PHE A 225 22.13 -12.37 -3.21
CA PHE A 225 21.93 -12.34 -4.66
C PHE A 225 20.89 -11.32 -5.13
N PHE A 226 19.92 -10.96 -4.30
CA PHE A 226 18.86 -9.99 -4.63
C PHE A 226 19.20 -8.55 -4.18
N GLU A 227 20.14 -8.36 -3.25
CA GLU A 227 20.41 -7.05 -2.64
C GLU A 227 20.82 -5.96 -3.64
N PRO A 228 21.61 -6.23 -4.71
CA PRO A 228 21.91 -5.20 -5.70
C PRO A 228 20.65 -4.66 -6.40
N THR A 229 19.77 -5.55 -6.87
CA THR A 229 18.49 -5.18 -7.51
C THR A 229 17.55 -4.50 -6.54
N LEU A 230 17.38 -5.08 -5.32
CA LEU A 230 16.50 -4.54 -4.28
C LEU A 230 16.91 -3.12 -3.89
N ASN A 231 18.20 -2.90 -3.59
CA ASN A 231 18.66 -1.58 -3.16
C ASN A 231 18.44 -0.53 -4.25
N PHE A 232 18.70 -0.87 -5.51
CA PHE A 232 18.41 0.06 -6.60
C PHE A 232 16.91 0.32 -6.77
N ALA A 233 16.07 -0.69 -6.68
CA ALA A 233 14.61 -0.55 -6.72
C ALA A 233 14.08 0.36 -5.59
N LEU A 234 14.61 0.23 -4.37
CA LEU A 234 14.27 1.12 -3.26
C LEU A 234 14.76 2.56 -3.49
N LYS A 235 15.95 2.73 -4.12
CA LYS A 235 16.44 4.05 -4.50
C LYS A 235 15.60 4.71 -5.60
N LEU A 236 14.98 3.94 -6.48
CA LEU A 236 14.00 4.46 -7.45
C LEU A 236 12.74 4.98 -6.75
N LEU A 237 12.22 4.27 -5.75
CA LEU A 237 11.10 4.75 -4.92
C LEU A 237 11.46 6.05 -4.22
N GLU A 238 12.61 6.10 -3.56
CA GLU A 238 13.12 7.29 -2.85
C GLU A 238 13.26 8.48 -3.81
N ALA A 239 13.90 8.31 -4.97
CA ALA A 239 14.08 9.34 -5.98
C ALA A 239 12.74 9.93 -6.45
N ASN A 240 11.71 9.10 -6.53
CA ASN A 240 10.36 9.50 -6.94
C ASN A 240 9.44 9.87 -5.77
N ARG A 241 9.96 10.03 -4.55
CA ARG A 241 9.21 10.35 -3.33
C ARG A 241 8.07 9.36 -3.05
N ARG A 242 8.31 8.08 -3.36
CA ARG A 242 7.39 6.97 -3.13
C ARG A 242 7.75 6.18 -1.86
N ASP A 243 8.24 6.90 -0.86
CA ASP A 243 8.56 6.44 0.49
C ASP A 243 7.40 6.64 1.47
N GLU A 244 6.28 7.19 1.02
CA GLU A 244 5.15 7.56 1.88
C GLU A 244 4.57 6.37 2.66
N ALA A 245 4.67 5.15 2.13
CA ALA A 245 4.26 3.94 2.85
C ALA A 245 5.02 3.67 4.16
N GLY A 246 6.18 4.29 4.34
CA GLY A 246 7.02 4.14 5.53
C GLY A 246 7.07 5.33 6.46
N ARG A 247 6.55 6.51 6.05
CA ARG A 247 6.79 7.79 6.74
C ARG A 247 6.33 7.85 8.19
N TYR A 248 5.31 7.08 8.55
CA TYR A 248 4.69 7.13 9.88
C TYR A 248 4.92 5.85 10.69
N GLU A 249 5.74 4.93 10.17
CA GLU A 249 6.04 3.68 10.90
C GLU A 249 7.14 3.89 11.95
N PRO A 250 7.04 3.20 13.10
CA PRO A 250 5.89 2.36 13.49
C PRO A 250 4.71 3.18 14.00
N LEU A 251 3.51 2.94 13.45
CA LEU A 251 2.30 3.69 13.82
C LEU A 251 1.94 3.57 15.31
N GLU A 252 2.17 2.42 15.92
CA GLU A 252 1.90 2.13 17.32
C GLU A 252 2.78 2.92 18.30
N ASP A 253 3.93 3.42 17.85
CA ASP A 253 4.82 4.27 18.66
C ASP A 253 4.67 5.76 18.29
N GLY A 254 3.99 6.04 17.18
CA GLY A 254 3.71 7.37 16.65
C GLY A 254 2.23 7.75 16.71
N GLU A 255 1.64 7.95 15.54
CA GLU A 255 0.29 8.50 15.37
C GLU A 255 -0.83 7.70 16.03
N ASN A 256 -0.67 6.38 16.18
CA ASN A 256 -1.66 5.50 16.80
C ASN A 256 -1.35 5.14 18.25
N LYS A 257 -0.24 5.64 18.82
CA LYS A 257 0.25 5.24 20.15
C LYS A 257 -0.82 5.32 21.23
N THR A 258 -1.45 6.48 21.38
CA THR A 258 -2.44 6.74 22.44
C THR A 258 -3.63 5.78 22.31
N CYS A 259 -4.10 5.54 21.10
CA CYS A 259 -5.22 4.63 20.85
C CYS A 259 -4.83 3.17 21.12
N VAL A 260 -3.70 2.72 20.61
CA VAL A 260 -3.22 1.33 20.80
C VAL A 260 -3.05 0.99 22.28
N GLN A 261 -2.52 1.91 23.09
CA GLN A 261 -2.40 1.74 24.54
C GLN A 261 -3.75 1.64 25.27
N ASN A 262 -4.82 2.15 24.66
CA ASN A 262 -6.15 2.14 25.23
C ASN A 262 -7.01 0.94 24.79
N LEU A 263 -6.66 0.22 23.72
CA LEU A 263 -7.47 -0.88 23.15
C LEU A 263 -7.87 -1.94 24.19
N GLY A 264 -6.93 -2.31 25.07
CA GLY A 264 -7.18 -3.29 26.13
C GLY A 264 -8.18 -2.86 27.21
N LYS A 265 -8.57 -1.58 27.25
CA LYS A 265 -9.53 -1.03 28.22
C LYS A 265 -10.95 -0.92 27.66
N ILE A 266 -11.13 -1.14 26.36
CA ILE A 266 -12.42 -0.99 25.67
C ILE A 266 -13.32 -2.17 26.03
N LYS A 267 -14.52 -1.87 26.49
CA LYS A 267 -15.59 -2.85 26.71
C LYS A 267 -16.38 -3.02 25.40
N TRP A 268 -15.89 -3.87 24.53
CA TRP A 268 -16.40 -4.04 23.17
C TRP A 268 -17.91 -4.38 23.12
N ASN A 269 -18.39 -5.16 24.08
CA ASN A 269 -19.79 -5.58 24.13
C ASN A 269 -20.78 -4.43 24.45
N ASP A 270 -20.29 -3.26 24.86
CA ASP A 270 -21.10 -2.07 25.09
C ASP A 270 -21.51 -1.37 23.79
N TYR A 271 -20.96 -1.83 22.64
CA TYR A 271 -21.14 -1.19 21.34
C TYR A 271 -21.69 -2.16 20.29
N PRO A 272 -22.58 -1.68 19.38
CA PRO A 272 -23.09 -2.52 18.29
C PRO A 272 -22.04 -2.81 17.20
N TYR A 273 -20.99 -1.97 17.09
CA TYR A 273 -19.92 -2.11 16.10
C TYR A 273 -18.55 -1.96 16.75
N SER A 274 -17.54 -2.63 16.17
CA SER A 274 -16.16 -2.55 16.68
C SER A 274 -15.47 -1.22 16.35
N PHE A 275 -15.71 -0.65 15.17
CA PHE A 275 -15.14 0.63 14.75
C PHE A 275 -15.96 1.28 13.63
N ILE A 276 -15.68 2.57 13.37
CA ILE A 276 -16.19 3.35 12.24
C ILE A 276 -15.02 3.65 11.31
N LEU A 277 -15.05 3.16 10.06
CA LEU A 277 -14.07 3.48 9.03
C LEU A 277 -14.51 4.71 8.23
N VAL A 278 -13.62 5.68 8.08
CA VAL A 278 -13.81 6.83 7.21
C VAL A 278 -12.95 6.65 5.96
N LEU A 279 -13.58 6.67 4.79
CA LEU A 279 -12.88 6.63 3.50
C LEU A 279 -12.49 8.05 3.09
N GLY A 280 -11.20 8.29 2.86
CA GLY A 280 -10.70 9.56 2.36
C GLY A 280 -11.23 9.92 0.97
N SER A 281 -11.09 11.20 0.61
CA SER A 281 -11.42 11.74 -0.73
C SER A 281 -10.25 12.47 -1.38
N GLY A 282 -9.12 12.56 -0.66
CA GLY A 282 -7.95 13.35 -1.01
C GLY A 282 -8.02 14.78 -0.45
N PRO A 283 -6.87 15.36 -0.06
CA PRO A 283 -6.83 16.70 0.56
C PRO A 283 -7.19 17.83 -0.41
N GLY A 284 -7.05 17.63 -1.72
CA GLY A 284 -7.23 18.71 -2.72
C GLY A 284 -5.94 19.53 -2.94
N ASN A 285 -5.98 20.47 -3.89
CA ASN A 285 -4.77 21.13 -4.40
C ASN A 285 -4.13 22.12 -3.42
N SER A 286 -4.91 22.77 -2.55
CA SER A 286 -4.42 23.86 -1.68
C SER A 286 -4.88 23.73 -0.23
N ALA A 287 -5.77 22.81 0.08
CA ALA A 287 -6.29 22.60 1.42
C ALA A 287 -5.63 21.40 2.08
N ARG A 288 -5.42 21.48 3.40
CA ARG A 288 -4.95 20.34 4.21
C ARG A 288 -5.98 19.21 4.21
N LEU A 289 -7.26 19.57 4.23
CA LEU A 289 -8.40 18.66 4.21
C LEU A 289 -9.46 19.21 3.25
N SER A 290 -9.95 18.36 2.35
CA SER A 290 -11.03 18.75 1.44
C SER A 290 -12.37 18.91 2.17
N PRO A 291 -13.31 19.74 1.67
CA PRO A 291 -14.65 19.83 2.24
C PRO A 291 -15.38 18.48 2.31
N ILE A 292 -15.15 17.61 1.32
CA ILE A 292 -15.73 16.26 1.30
C ILE A 292 -15.10 15.41 2.41
N GLY A 293 -13.76 15.43 2.57
CA GLY A 293 -13.06 14.73 3.65
C GLY A 293 -13.54 15.20 5.03
N ALA A 294 -13.68 16.52 5.22
CA ALA A 294 -14.22 17.10 6.46
C ALA A 294 -15.64 16.58 6.75
N LYS A 295 -16.55 16.61 5.76
CA LYS A 295 -17.92 16.12 5.93
C LYS A 295 -17.98 14.63 6.29
N ARG A 296 -17.13 13.79 5.67
CA ARG A 296 -17.04 12.36 6.00
C ARG A 296 -16.54 12.14 7.43
N ALA A 297 -15.54 12.91 7.86
CA ALA A 297 -15.03 12.88 9.22
C ALA A 297 -16.08 13.34 10.26
N GLU A 298 -16.89 14.37 9.92
CA GLU A 298 -18.03 14.81 10.74
C GLU A 298 -19.07 13.70 10.95
N GLN A 299 -19.43 12.99 9.88
CA GLN A 299 -20.36 11.86 9.95
C GLN A 299 -19.87 10.78 10.92
N ALA A 300 -18.56 10.45 10.84
CA ALA A 300 -17.98 9.48 11.77
C ALA A 300 -17.96 9.99 13.21
N ALA A 301 -17.63 11.27 13.42
CA ALA A 301 -17.67 11.89 14.75
C ALA A 301 -19.08 11.82 15.34
N GLN A 302 -20.13 12.08 14.55
CA GLN A 302 -21.51 11.98 14.98
C GLN A 302 -21.88 10.55 15.39
N LEU A 303 -21.55 9.54 14.56
CA LEU A 303 -21.78 8.13 14.88
C LEU A 303 -21.05 7.68 16.16
N PHE A 304 -19.85 8.20 16.40
CA PHE A 304 -19.09 7.95 17.61
C PHE A 304 -19.80 8.56 18.85
N LEU A 305 -20.24 9.81 18.75
CA LEU A 305 -20.97 10.48 19.83
C LEU A 305 -22.33 9.82 20.12
N GLU A 306 -22.93 9.15 19.15
CA GLU A 306 -24.11 8.30 19.28
C GLU A 306 -23.79 6.90 19.86
N HIS A 307 -22.57 6.66 20.33
CA HIS A 307 -22.12 5.37 20.88
C HIS A 307 -22.26 4.17 19.92
N LYS A 308 -22.15 4.40 18.60
CA LYS A 308 -22.21 3.29 17.61
C LYS A 308 -20.98 2.41 17.66
N ALA A 309 -19.80 2.96 17.93
CA ALA A 309 -18.56 2.23 18.08
C ALA A 309 -17.57 2.98 18.99
N PRO A 310 -16.63 2.29 19.65
CA PRO A 310 -15.63 2.92 20.53
C PRO A 310 -14.44 3.52 19.79
N LEU A 311 -14.28 3.22 18.50
CA LEU A 311 -13.15 3.62 17.69
C LEU A 311 -13.58 4.23 16.35
N ILE A 312 -12.79 5.20 15.89
CA ILE A 312 -12.80 5.72 14.51
C ILE A 312 -11.47 5.37 13.85
N ILE A 313 -11.50 4.76 12.66
CA ILE A 313 -10.34 4.57 11.79
C ILE A 313 -10.45 5.56 10.64
N LEU A 314 -9.52 6.51 10.56
CA LEU A 314 -9.44 7.51 9.51
C LEU A 314 -8.43 7.04 8.47
N SER A 315 -8.86 6.81 7.23
CA SER A 315 -8.02 6.25 6.19
C SER A 315 -7.86 7.19 5.00
N GLY A 316 -6.62 7.47 4.61
CA GLY A 316 -6.26 8.30 3.46
C GLY A 316 -4.81 8.79 3.50
N GLY A 317 -4.08 8.56 2.41
CA GLY A 317 -2.68 8.86 2.27
C GLY A 317 -2.37 10.21 1.61
N HIS A 318 -1.18 10.30 0.99
CA HIS A 318 -0.63 11.49 0.31
C HIS A 318 -1.00 11.52 -1.18
N VAL A 319 -2.27 11.43 -1.49
CA VAL A 319 -2.80 11.37 -2.86
C VAL A 319 -3.88 12.42 -3.09
N HIS A 320 -4.11 12.72 -4.40
CA HIS A 320 -5.12 13.70 -4.83
C HIS A 320 -4.92 15.11 -4.24
N PRO A 321 -3.87 15.82 -4.70
CA PRO A 321 -3.00 15.50 -5.84
C PRO A 321 -1.83 14.57 -5.49
N MET A 322 -1.21 14.02 -6.54
CA MET A 322 0.01 13.22 -6.43
C MET A 322 1.06 13.93 -5.56
N GLN A 323 1.63 13.22 -4.58
CA GLN A 323 2.68 13.71 -3.68
C GLN A 323 2.30 14.97 -2.87
N THR A 324 1.01 15.16 -2.57
CA THR A 324 0.59 16.20 -1.64
C THR A 324 1.36 16.06 -0.30
N PRO A 325 1.76 17.17 0.35
CA PRO A 325 2.46 17.12 1.63
C PRO A 325 1.55 16.66 2.79
N PHE A 326 0.24 16.57 2.58
CA PHE A 326 -0.72 16.25 3.62
C PHE A 326 -1.20 14.80 3.51
N SER A 327 -1.16 14.05 4.63
CA SER A 327 -1.90 12.79 4.77
C SER A 327 -3.32 13.11 5.20
N GLU A 328 -4.30 12.71 4.39
CA GLU A 328 -5.70 13.00 4.69
C GLU A 328 -6.17 12.41 6.03
N ALA A 329 -5.72 11.19 6.37
CA ALA A 329 -6.05 10.55 7.65
C ALA A 329 -5.58 11.39 8.85
N ILE A 330 -4.37 11.96 8.79
CA ILE A 330 -3.82 12.80 9.86
C ILE A 330 -4.57 14.13 9.95
N GLU A 331 -4.91 14.74 8.83
CA GLU A 331 -5.66 16.00 8.84
C GLU A 331 -7.11 15.79 9.31
N MET A 332 -7.74 14.64 8.98
CA MET A 332 -9.04 14.25 9.56
C MET A 332 -8.95 14.04 11.06
N LYS A 333 -7.88 13.38 11.59
CA LYS A 333 -7.64 13.22 13.04
C LYS A 333 -7.64 14.57 13.76
N LYS A 334 -6.84 15.50 13.28
CA LYS A 334 -6.78 16.86 13.83
C LYS A 334 -8.16 17.52 13.83
N TYR A 335 -8.85 17.44 12.71
CA TYR A 335 -10.17 18.05 12.52
C TYR A 335 -11.22 17.52 13.51
N VAL A 336 -11.35 16.19 13.68
CA VAL A 336 -12.36 15.64 14.60
C VAL A 336 -11.99 15.88 16.07
N MET A 337 -10.71 15.91 16.42
CA MET A 337 -10.25 16.27 17.77
C MET A 337 -10.56 17.72 18.09
N GLU A 338 -10.26 18.65 17.18
CA GLU A 338 -10.45 20.09 17.38
C GLU A 338 -11.94 20.46 17.42
N LYS A 339 -12.73 20.00 16.44
CA LYS A 339 -14.11 20.43 16.24
C LYS A 339 -15.11 19.67 17.10
N PHE A 340 -14.94 18.35 17.23
CA PHE A 340 -15.89 17.47 17.91
C PHE A 340 -15.40 16.95 19.25
N LYS A 341 -14.18 17.32 19.65
CA LYS A 341 -13.55 16.87 20.90
C LYS A 341 -13.47 15.35 21.03
N ILE A 342 -13.38 14.64 19.88
CA ILE A 342 -13.18 13.19 19.90
C ILE A 342 -11.82 12.90 20.57
N PRO A 343 -11.78 12.04 21.60
CA PRO A 343 -10.54 11.79 22.33
C PRO A 343 -9.54 11.00 21.45
N GLU A 344 -8.26 11.39 21.47
CA GLU A 344 -7.22 10.76 20.66
C GLU A 344 -7.14 9.23 20.88
N GLN A 345 -7.40 8.77 22.09
CA GLN A 345 -7.43 7.34 22.45
C GLN A 345 -8.51 6.53 21.74
N SER A 346 -9.44 7.18 21.03
CA SER A 346 -10.49 6.56 20.23
C SER A 346 -10.29 6.71 18.73
N ILE A 347 -9.10 7.19 18.29
CA ILE A 347 -8.81 7.45 16.89
C ILE A 347 -7.59 6.64 16.46
N LEU A 348 -7.75 5.83 15.42
CA LEU A 348 -6.66 5.25 14.65
C LEU A 348 -6.55 5.96 13.29
N VAL A 349 -5.33 6.20 12.84
CA VAL A 349 -5.06 6.67 11.48
C VAL A 349 -4.47 5.56 10.64
N GLU A 350 -4.91 5.49 9.41
CA GLU A 350 -4.35 4.69 8.32
C GLU A 350 -3.87 5.67 7.23
N PRO A 351 -2.59 6.13 7.27
CA PRO A 351 -2.13 7.26 6.48
C PRO A 351 -1.53 6.87 5.12
N TYR A 352 -1.80 5.66 4.61
CA TYR A 352 -1.14 5.11 3.43
C TYR A 352 -2.07 4.83 2.25
N ALA A 353 -3.38 4.69 2.47
CA ALA A 353 -4.33 4.33 1.42
C ALA A 353 -4.30 5.33 0.26
N ARG A 354 -4.30 4.80 -0.96
CA ARG A 354 -4.23 5.56 -2.22
C ARG A 354 -5.51 5.45 -3.03
N HIS A 355 -6.29 4.40 -2.79
CA HIS A 355 -7.54 4.06 -3.49
C HIS A 355 -8.59 3.59 -2.50
N THR A 356 -9.85 3.54 -2.93
CA THR A 356 -10.93 3.00 -2.10
C THR A 356 -10.69 1.55 -1.72
N THR A 357 -10.12 0.75 -2.62
CA THR A 357 -9.79 -0.66 -2.36
C THR A 357 -8.75 -0.78 -1.24
N THR A 358 -7.76 0.10 -1.22
CA THR A 358 -6.71 0.10 -0.21
C THR A 358 -7.09 0.78 1.10
N ASN A 359 -8.11 1.66 1.12
CA ASN A 359 -8.72 2.11 2.37
C ASN A 359 -9.25 0.92 3.20
N PHE A 360 -10.02 0.02 2.57
CA PHE A 360 -10.54 -1.18 3.26
C PHE A 360 -9.42 -2.17 3.61
N ARG A 361 -8.50 -2.44 2.67
CA ARG A 361 -7.36 -3.33 2.89
C ARG A 361 -6.51 -2.90 4.09
N ASN A 362 -6.10 -1.65 4.11
CA ASN A 362 -5.18 -1.14 5.12
C ASN A 362 -5.85 -0.99 6.48
N ALA A 363 -7.13 -0.57 6.52
CA ALA A 363 -7.91 -0.58 7.74
C ALA A 363 -8.02 -2.00 8.33
N ALA A 364 -8.31 -3.00 7.49
CA ALA A 364 -8.34 -4.39 7.91
C ALA A 364 -6.99 -4.87 8.48
N ARG A 365 -5.87 -4.46 7.87
CA ARG A 365 -4.52 -4.75 8.39
C ARG A 365 -4.32 -4.21 9.82
N LEU A 366 -4.77 -2.98 10.11
CA LEU A 366 -4.72 -2.42 11.47
C LEU A 366 -5.61 -3.22 12.43
N VAL A 367 -6.82 -3.58 12.00
CA VAL A 367 -7.78 -4.36 12.81
C VAL A 367 -7.16 -5.68 13.26
N PHE A 368 -6.62 -6.47 12.33
CA PHE A 368 -6.01 -7.76 12.66
C PHE A 368 -4.74 -7.62 13.49
N ARG A 369 -3.86 -6.66 13.19
CA ARG A 369 -2.60 -6.43 13.90
C ARG A 369 -2.80 -5.91 15.31
N TYR A 370 -3.79 -5.05 15.53
CA TYR A 370 -4.12 -4.51 16.85
C TYR A 370 -5.14 -5.35 17.58
N ARG A 371 -5.56 -6.50 17.03
CA ARG A 371 -6.51 -7.45 17.64
C ARG A 371 -7.84 -6.80 18.00
N ILE A 372 -8.33 -5.90 17.17
CA ILE A 372 -9.67 -5.35 17.29
C ILE A 372 -10.67 -6.46 16.96
N PRO A 373 -11.72 -6.71 17.79
CA PRO A 373 -12.65 -7.80 17.56
C PRO A 373 -13.30 -7.77 16.18
N THR A 374 -13.19 -8.87 15.45
CA THR A 374 -13.80 -9.05 14.12
C THR A 374 -15.10 -9.84 14.15
N GLU A 375 -15.48 -10.37 15.28
CA GLU A 375 -16.80 -10.98 15.53
C GLU A 375 -17.90 -9.94 15.47
N LEU A 376 -17.63 -8.72 15.95
CA LEU A 376 -18.48 -7.56 15.75
C LEU A 376 -18.34 -7.03 14.34
N LYS A 377 -19.46 -6.57 13.77
CA LYS A 377 -19.42 -5.82 12.52
C LYS A 377 -18.71 -4.48 12.72
N ALA A 378 -18.30 -3.87 11.63
CA ALA A 378 -17.80 -2.50 11.59
C ALA A 378 -18.73 -1.62 10.74
N LEU A 379 -18.70 -0.32 10.97
CA LEU A 379 -19.31 0.67 10.09
C LEU A 379 -18.27 1.28 9.14
N VAL A 380 -18.69 1.58 7.92
CA VAL A 380 -17.97 2.50 7.04
C VAL A 380 -18.86 3.70 6.71
N THR A 381 -18.32 4.89 6.79
CA THR A 381 -19.02 6.12 6.42
C THR A 381 -18.29 6.87 5.31
N SER A 382 -19.07 7.45 4.39
CA SER A 382 -18.58 8.24 3.25
C SER A 382 -19.73 9.08 2.65
N SER A 383 -19.44 9.78 1.53
CA SER A 383 -20.49 10.42 0.73
C SER A 383 -21.45 9.36 0.15
N GLU A 384 -22.70 9.75 -0.11
CA GLU A 384 -23.75 8.84 -0.57
C GLU A 384 -23.35 8.05 -1.82
N ASP A 385 -22.87 8.75 -2.87
CA ASP A 385 -22.41 8.11 -4.11
C ASP A 385 -21.28 7.11 -3.86
N HIS A 386 -20.38 7.44 -2.93
CA HIS A 386 -19.26 6.57 -2.60
C HIS A 386 -19.70 5.29 -1.88
N ILE A 387 -20.65 5.40 -0.92
CA ILE A 387 -21.26 4.23 -0.29
C ILE A 387 -22.03 3.40 -1.32
N ALA A 388 -22.81 4.04 -2.20
CA ALA A 388 -23.51 3.35 -3.26
C ALA A 388 -22.56 2.58 -4.21
N ILE A 389 -21.39 3.10 -4.50
CA ILE A 389 -20.38 2.42 -5.33
C ILE A 389 -19.79 1.24 -4.56
N THR A 390 -19.36 1.43 -3.31
CA THR A 390 -18.64 0.40 -2.53
C THR A 390 -19.51 -0.81 -2.19
N THR A 391 -20.83 -0.69 -2.25
CA THR A 391 -21.80 -1.76 -1.97
C THR A 391 -22.29 -2.51 -3.22
N LYS A 392 -21.79 -2.17 -4.42
CA LYS A 392 -22.11 -2.86 -5.67
C LYS A 392 -21.16 -4.02 -5.95
N ASP A 393 -21.65 -5.01 -6.70
CA ASP A 393 -20.82 -6.13 -7.18
C ASP A 393 -19.64 -5.67 -8.04
N SER A 394 -19.80 -4.56 -8.78
CA SER A 394 -18.71 -3.96 -9.55
C SER A 394 -17.52 -3.55 -8.67
N PHE A 395 -17.76 -3.14 -7.42
CA PHE A 395 -16.68 -2.85 -6.47
C PHE A 395 -15.98 -4.13 -5.99
N ARG A 396 -16.72 -5.21 -5.77
CA ARG A 396 -16.14 -6.54 -5.48
C ARG A 396 -15.23 -6.99 -6.62
N ILE A 397 -15.70 -6.88 -7.86
CA ILE A 397 -14.92 -7.20 -9.07
C ILE A 397 -13.65 -6.33 -9.12
N ARG A 398 -13.78 -5.02 -8.89
CA ARG A 398 -12.66 -4.10 -8.83
C ARG A 398 -11.62 -4.52 -7.78
N CYS A 399 -12.04 -4.82 -6.54
CA CYS A 399 -11.13 -5.29 -5.49
C CYS A 399 -10.41 -6.57 -5.90
N THR A 400 -11.13 -7.54 -6.47
CA THR A 400 -10.54 -8.81 -6.92
C THR A 400 -9.54 -8.60 -8.06
N THR A 401 -9.80 -7.65 -8.95
CA THR A 401 -8.89 -7.30 -10.04
C THR A 401 -7.63 -6.60 -9.53
N GLU A 402 -7.78 -5.63 -8.62
CA GLU A 402 -6.67 -4.80 -8.11
C GLU A 402 -5.85 -5.53 -7.03
N LEU A 403 -6.51 -6.20 -6.08
CA LEU A 403 -5.86 -6.79 -4.91
C LEU A 403 -5.69 -8.32 -5.02
N GLY A 404 -6.41 -8.96 -5.95
CA GLY A 404 -6.50 -10.42 -6.05
C GLY A 404 -7.49 -11.06 -5.06
N TYR A 405 -8.19 -10.25 -4.25
CA TYR A 405 -9.20 -10.70 -3.27
C TYR A 405 -10.15 -9.56 -2.92
N PHE A 406 -11.25 -9.89 -2.22
CA PHE A 406 -12.15 -8.90 -1.65
C PHE A 406 -11.73 -8.62 -0.19
N PRO A 407 -11.43 -7.35 0.19
CA PRO A 407 -10.86 -7.02 1.51
C PRO A 407 -11.89 -7.07 2.66
N MET A 408 -13.11 -7.52 2.38
CA MET A 408 -14.21 -7.68 3.32
C MET A 408 -14.84 -9.05 3.15
N GLU A 409 -15.42 -9.62 4.21
CA GLU A 409 -16.25 -10.82 4.09
C GLU A 409 -17.59 -10.47 3.43
N PHE A 410 -18.18 -9.36 3.88
CA PHE A 410 -19.38 -8.76 3.31
C PHE A 410 -19.38 -7.24 3.50
N ILE A 411 -20.22 -6.55 2.74
CA ILE A 411 -20.58 -5.14 2.93
C ILE A 411 -22.04 -4.96 2.56
N THR A 412 -22.81 -4.25 3.41
CA THR A 412 -24.24 -4.03 3.21
C THR A 412 -24.59 -2.58 3.55
N ARG A 413 -25.21 -1.87 2.62
CA ARG A 413 -25.66 -0.49 2.83
C ARG A 413 -26.79 -0.46 3.87
N ILE A 414 -26.68 0.43 4.86
CA ILE A 414 -27.68 0.61 5.92
C ILE A 414 -28.32 2.01 5.92
N SER A 415 -27.63 2.99 5.30
CA SER A 415 -28.15 4.34 5.11
C SER A 415 -27.52 4.97 3.85
N PRO A 416 -27.94 6.15 3.41
CA PRO A 416 -27.29 6.85 2.30
C PRO A 416 -25.77 6.98 2.48
N ASN A 417 -25.31 7.26 3.69
CA ASN A 417 -23.92 7.60 3.97
C ASN A 417 -23.15 6.53 4.78
N ALA A 418 -23.78 5.37 5.06
CA ALA A 418 -23.14 4.32 5.84
C ALA A 418 -23.46 2.90 5.32
N ALA A 419 -22.49 2.02 5.50
CA ALA A 419 -22.66 0.58 5.32
C ALA A 419 -22.03 -0.17 6.49
N GLU A 420 -22.56 -1.34 6.79
CA GLU A 420 -21.91 -2.30 7.71
C GLU A 420 -21.07 -3.28 6.92
N PHE A 421 -19.95 -3.69 7.49
CA PHE A 421 -19.04 -4.66 6.86
C PHE A 421 -18.28 -5.47 7.91
N ARG A 422 -17.57 -6.50 7.45
CA ARG A 422 -16.59 -7.23 8.24
C ARG A 422 -15.27 -7.33 7.47
N PRO A 423 -14.11 -6.97 8.07
CA PRO A 423 -12.81 -7.10 7.43
C PRO A 423 -12.48 -8.54 7.08
N SER A 424 -11.83 -8.76 5.94
CA SER A 424 -11.31 -10.07 5.55
C SER A 424 -9.85 -10.23 5.93
N VAL A 425 -9.48 -11.38 6.50
CA VAL A 425 -8.11 -11.72 6.87
C VAL A 425 -7.17 -11.77 5.64
N ALA A 426 -7.72 -11.96 4.43
CA ALA A 426 -6.97 -11.88 3.18
C ALA A 426 -6.25 -10.52 3.01
N SER A 427 -6.72 -9.47 3.67
CA SER A 427 -6.11 -8.14 3.66
C SER A 427 -4.72 -8.08 4.28
N LEU A 428 -4.32 -9.09 5.05
CA LEU A 428 -2.97 -9.19 5.61
C LEU A 428 -1.90 -9.44 4.54
N PHE A 429 -2.29 -9.94 3.36
CA PHE A 429 -1.36 -10.22 2.27
C PHE A 429 -0.56 -8.98 1.87
N PHE A 430 0.78 -9.14 1.79
CA PHE A 430 1.69 -8.16 1.23
C PHE A 430 1.95 -8.51 -0.23
N ASP A 431 1.37 -7.72 -1.13
CA ASP A 431 1.53 -7.97 -2.56
C ASP A 431 2.84 -7.39 -3.08
N ALA A 432 3.89 -8.20 -3.03
CA ALA A 432 5.18 -7.81 -3.59
C ALA A 432 5.16 -7.58 -5.11
N ASN A 433 4.11 -8.02 -5.83
CA ASN A 433 3.93 -7.70 -7.26
C ASN A 433 3.49 -6.26 -7.50
N ASP A 434 2.87 -5.62 -6.49
CA ASP A 434 2.43 -4.23 -6.58
C ASP A 434 3.10 -3.32 -5.54
N PRO A 435 4.44 -3.11 -5.65
CA PRO A 435 5.19 -2.30 -4.70
C PRO A 435 4.93 -0.79 -4.86
N LEU A 436 3.96 -0.40 -5.68
CA LEU A 436 3.52 0.98 -5.84
C LEU A 436 2.47 1.37 -4.80
N ASP A 437 1.76 0.38 -4.26
CA ASP A 437 0.72 0.53 -3.23
C ASP A 437 0.80 -0.62 -2.22
N PRO A 438 1.83 -0.65 -1.35
CA PRO A 438 2.10 -1.73 -0.42
C PRO A 438 1.10 -1.82 0.73
#